data_b93a3bac4f32b636cb2989bb7463339c
#
_entry.id   b93a3bac4f32b636cb2989bb7463339c
#
_cell.length_a   1.000
_cell.length_b   1.000
_cell.length_c   1.000
_cell.angle_alpha   90.00
_cell.angle_beta   90.00
_cell.angle_gamma   90.00
#
_symmetry.space_group_name_H-M   'P 1'
#
loop_
_entity.id
_entity.type
_entity.pdbx_description
1 polymer ?
#
loop_
_entity_poly.entity_id
_entity_poly.type
_entity_poly.pdbx_seq_one_letter_code
_entity_poly.pdbx_strand_id
1 'polypeptide(L)'
;DNDLTDQIPLKYGEDMYITQYDAHGVESNGLLKMDFLGLRNLTFVQRMKEATLEKYKVDIEIAEIDLEDAETLKLFAAGQTKGIFQFEQPGAISLLKRVQPVCFEEVVATTSLNRPGASDYIDNFVKRKHGMEQVELIDDSLADILAPTYGIMLYQEQVMQVAQRFGGFSLGKADILRRAMGKKSAAEMHRMQEDFVAGALKLGHSESKAKEVFAIMEKFAGYGFNRSHAYAYSALAFQLAYFKAHYPDVFFDVMLNYSSSDYITDALSFDFETAPLSINNIPYHDKFQDKKIFLGMKNIKGLPRDLAYWIIEERQNAPFTGVEDFILRLPQNYHKIPLLTPLIQLGLFDSFEKNRQKILA
;
A
#
# COMPACT_ATOMS: atom_id res chain seq x y z
N ASP A 1 -17.09 4.19 -34.67
CA ASP A 1 -16.21 5.34 -34.91
C ASP A 1 -17.02 6.61 -35.26
N ASN A 2 -18.02 6.91 -34.42
CA ASN A 2 -18.79 8.16 -34.49
C ASN A 2 -18.19 9.18 -33.51
N ASP A 3 -18.42 10.47 -33.80
CA ASP A 3 -18.05 11.54 -32.88
C ASP A 3 -18.83 11.40 -31.56
N LEU A 4 -18.17 11.60 -30.43
CA LEU A 4 -18.79 11.55 -29.12
C LEU A 4 -19.95 12.56 -28.96
N THR A 5 -19.85 13.70 -29.64
CA THR A 5 -20.90 14.76 -29.67
C THR A 5 -22.21 14.31 -30.33
N ASP A 6 -22.16 13.29 -31.20
CA ASP A 6 -23.33 12.69 -31.81
C ASP A 6 -24.08 11.71 -30.90
N GLN A 7 -23.41 11.26 -29.83
CA GLN A 7 -23.93 10.22 -28.94
C GLN A 7 -24.35 10.74 -27.57
N ILE A 8 -23.59 11.70 -27.02
CA ILE A 8 -23.84 12.25 -25.69
C ILE A 8 -23.57 13.76 -25.65
N PRO A 9 -24.27 14.51 -24.80
CA PRO A 9 -24.02 15.93 -24.61
C PRO A 9 -22.69 16.15 -23.91
N LEU A 10 -21.86 17.01 -24.50
CA LEU A 10 -20.57 17.41 -23.96
C LEU A 10 -20.58 18.87 -23.53
N LYS A 11 -19.76 19.18 -22.53
CA LYS A 11 -19.45 20.55 -22.10
C LYS A 11 -17.92 20.70 -22.10
N TYR A 12 -17.42 21.84 -22.57
CA TYR A 12 -15.99 22.14 -22.45
C TYR A 12 -15.66 22.53 -21.00
N GLY A 13 -14.72 21.80 -20.37
CA GLY A 13 -14.16 22.12 -19.05
C GLY A 13 -12.99 23.09 -19.17
N GLU A 14 -12.09 23.08 -18.19
CA GLU A 14 -10.90 23.94 -18.22
C GLU A 14 -9.95 23.52 -19.34
N ASP A 15 -9.66 22.21 -19.47
CA ASP A 15 -8.65 21.68 -20.40
C ASP A 15 -9.18 20.61 -21.37
N MET A 16 -10.44 20.12 -21.19
CA MET A 16 -10.99 19.01 -21.97
C MET A 16 -12.52 19.05 -22.03
N TYR A 17 -13.08 18.26 -22.95
CA TYR A 17 -14.52 18.01 -22.98
C TYR A 17 -14.92 17.09 -21.84
N ILE A 18 -16.03 17.43 -21.18
CA ILE A 18 -16.62 16.68 -20.07
C ILE A 18 -18.03 16.26 -20.49
N THR A 19 -18.38 15.00 -20.29
CA THR A 19 -19.75 14.53 -20.48
C THR A 19 -20.70 15.18 -19.46
N GLN A 20 -21.94 15.49 -19.89
CA GLN A 20 -23.01 15.96 -19.01
C GLN A 20 -23.81 14.80 -18.40
N TYR A 21 -23.59 13.57 -18.86
CA TYR A 21 -24.16 12.38 -18.27
C TYR A 21 -23.30 11.86 -17.13
N ASP A 22 -23.94 11.22 -16.15
CA ASP A 22 -23.26 10.40 -15.17
C ASP A 22 -22.74 9.08 -15.79
N ALA A 23 -22.03 8.28 -15.00
CA ALA A 23 -21.47 7.02 -15.47
C ALA A 23 -22.52 6.07 -16.04
N HIS A 24 -23.69 5.97 -15.39
CA HIS A 24 -24.79 5.13 -15.85
C HIS A 24 -25.37 5.61 -17.19
N GLY A 25 -25.54 6.91 -17.35
CA GLY A 25 -25.99 7.52 -18.61
C GLY A 25 -25.01 7.28 -19.76
N VAL A 26 -23.69 7.35 -19.49
CA VAL A 26 -22.65 7.03 -20.48
C VAL A 26 -22.73 5.56 -20.91
N GLU A 27 -22.78 4.63 -19.95
CA GLU A 27 -22.84 3.19 -20.21
C GLU A 27 -24.14 2.77 -20.92
N SER A 28 -25.28 3.37 -20.56
CA SER A 28 -26.58 3.08 -21.20
C SER A 28 -26.66 3.55 -22.66
N ASN A 29 -25.80 4.48 -23.06
CA ASN A 29 -25.62 4.88 -24.47
C ASN A 29 -24.58 4.04 -25.22
N GLY A 30 -24.14 2.92 -24.66
CA GLY A 30 -23.21 1.98 -25.30
C GLY A 30 -21.75 2.42 -25.30
N LEU A 31 -21.41 3.43 -24.51
CA LEU A 31 -20.03 3.91 -24.38
C LEU A 31 -19.30 3.21 -23.24
N LEU A 32 -18.01 3.02 -23.41
CA LEU A 32 -17.14 2.43 -22.40
C LEU A 32 -16.50 3.52 -21.54
N LYS A 33 -16.70 3.42 -20.22
CA LYS A 33 -15.97 4.23 -19.24
C LYS A 33 -14.68 3.51 -18.86
N MET A 34 -13.55 4.16 -19.09
CA MET A 34 -12.24 3.68 -18.66
C MET A 34 -11.68 4.60 -17.58
N ASP A 35 -11.21 4.00 -16.46
CA ASP A 35 -10.61 4.74 -15.37
C ASP A 35 -9.08 4.67 -15.46
N PHE A 36 -8.43 5.83 -15.58
CA PHE A 36 -6.97 5.94 -15.56
C PHE A 36 -6.53 6.50 -14.21
N LEU A 37 -6.07 5.62 -13.33
CA LEU A 37 -5.60 5.98 -11.99
C LEU A 37 -4.08 5.80 -11.90
N GLY A 38 -3.39 6.90 -11.62
CA GLY A 38 -1.96 6.85 -11.32
C GLY A 38 -1.71 6.29 -9.92
N LEU A 39 -0.79 5.33 -9.80
CA LEU A 39 -0.31 4.81 -8.52
C LEU A 39 1.12 5.31 -8.25
N ARG A 40 1.26 6.23 -7.30
CA ARG A 40 2.58 6.78 -6.89
C ARG A 40 3.56 5.68 -6.45
N ASN A 41 3.04 4.58 -5.92
CA ASN A 41 3.86 3.45 -5.50
C ASN A 41 4.64 2.80 -6.65
N LEU A 42 4.11 2.79 -7.87
CA LEU A 42 4.85 2.34 -9.05
C LEU A 42 6.07 3.24 -9.34
N THR A 43 5.91 4.55 -9.16
CA THR A 43 7.02 5.51 -9.26
C THR A 43 8.06 5.25 -8.18
N PHE A 44 7.65 4.91 -6.96
CA PHE A 44 8.59 4.59 -5.89
C PHE A 44 9.39 3.31 -6.20
N VAL A 45 8.74 2.25 -6.66
CA VAL A 45 9.40 1.01 -7.08
C VAL A 45 10.41 1.28 -8.20
N GLN A 46 10.04 2.07 -9.22
CA GLN A 46 10.94 2.43 -10.31
C GLN A 46 12.16 3.21 -9.80
N ARG A 47 11.97 4.20 -8.92
CA ARG A 47 13.08 4.96 -8.32
C ARG A 47 13.98 4.11 -7.44
N MET A 48 13.40 3.16 -6.70
CA MET A 48 14.18 2.21 -5.91
C MET A 48 15.00 1.28 -6.80
N LYS A 49 14.46 0.81 -7.93
CA LYS A 49 15.21 0.04 -8.94
C LYS A 49 16.40 0.84 -9.45
N GLU A 50 16.18 2.08 -9.90
CA GLU A 50 17.22 2.98 -10.43
C GLU A 50 18.31 3.27 -9.38
N ALA A 51 17.92 3.61 -8.15
CA ALA A 51 18.85 3.88 -7.07
C ALA A 51 19.66 2.63 -6.65
N THR A 52 19.03 1.44 -6.69
CA THR A 52 19.73 0.18 -6.42
C THR A 52 20.77 -0.13 -7.49
N LEU A 53 20.42 0.06 -8.75
CA LEU A 53 21.36 -0.08 -9.87
C LEU A 53 22.54 0.90 -9.73
N GLU A 54 22.25 2.16 -9.40
CA GLU A 54 23.29 3.18 -9.24
C GLU A 54 24.25 2.85 -8.08
N LYS A 55 23.69 2.49 -6.92
CA LYS A 55 24.45 2.31 -5.69
C LYS A 55 25.14 0.96 -5.57
N TYR A 56 24.40 -0.10 -5.90
CA TYR A 56 24.85 -1.49 -5.69
C TYR A 56 25.28 -2.19 -6.98
N LYS A 57 25.06 -1.57 -8.16
CA LYS A 57 25.30 -2.19 -9.48
C LYS A 57 24.49 -3.46 -9.71
N VAL A 58 23.34 -3.57 -9.05
CA VAL A 58 22.40 -4.68 -9.18
C VAL A 58 21.18 -4.19 -9.95
N ASP A 59 20.91 -4.76 -11.09
CA ASP A 59 19.68 -4.51 -11.87
C ASP A 59 18.60 -5.52 -11.42
N ILE A 60 17.56 -5.01 -10.75
CA ILE A 60 16.47 -5.83 -10.25
C ILE A 60 15.35 -5.84 -11.29
N GLU A 61 15.06 -7.01 -11.86
CA GLU A 61 13.86 -7.17 -12.67
C GLU A 61 12.64 -7.33 -11.75
N ILE A 62 11.80 -6.31 -11.71
CA ILE A 62 10.68 -6.20 -10.76
C ILE A 62 9.69 -7.35 -10.91
N ALA A 63 9.49 -7.84 -12.15
CA ALA A 63 8.58 -8.96 -12.43
C ALA A 63 9.14 -10.32 -11.96
N GLU A 64 10.44 -10.41 -11.72
CA GLU A 64 11.14 -11.63 -11.30
C GLU A 64 11.39 -11.69 -9.79
N ILE A 65 10.95 -10.68 -9.03
CA ILE A 65 11.03 -10.73 -7.57
C ILE A 65 10.25 -11.94 -7.07
N ASP A 66 10.94 -12.82 -6.35
CA ASP A 66 10.32 -14.00 -5.74
C ASP A 66 9.33 -13.58 -4.65
N LEU A 67 8.04 -13.86 -4.88
CA LEU A 67 6.99 -13.53 -3.92
C LEU A 67 7.02 -14.43 -2.66
N GLU A 68 7.87 -15.44 -2.64
CA GLU A 68 8.12 -16.28 -1.45
C GLU A 68 9.44 -15.92 -0.75
N ASP A 69 10.04 -14.75 -1.06
CA ASP A 69 11.26 -14.28 -0.41
C ASP A 69 11.11 -14.21 1.12
N ALA A 70 11.92 -15.01 1.81
CA ALA A 70 11.78 -15.22 3.24
C ALA A 70 12.04 -13.95 4.09
N GLU A 71 12.97 -13.09 3.69
CA GLU A 71 13.28 -11.85 4.42
C GLU A 71 12.14 -10.84 4.27
N THR A 72 11.55 -10.75 3.08
CA THR A 72 10.38 -9.92 2.83
C THR A 72 9.16 -10.43 3.60
N LEU A 73 8.92 -11.74 3.64
CA LEU A 73 7.84 -12.34 4.44
C LEU A 73 8.02 -12.08 5.94
N LYS A 74 9.25 -12.15 6.48
CA LYS A 74 9.56 -11.79 7.87
C LYS A 74 9.20 -10.33 8.17
N LEU A 75 9.46 -9.41 7.25
CA LEU A 75 9.09 -8.00 7.38
C LEU A 75 7.57 -7.83 7.51
N PHE A 76 6.79 -8.54 6.69
CA PHE A 76 5.33 -8.57 6.82
C PHE A 76 4.89 -9.17 8.16
N ALA A 77 5.45 -10.32 8.55
CA ALA A 77 5.10 -11.00 9.81
C ALA A 77 5.42 -10.14 11.04
N ALA A 78 6.50 -9.37 11.01
CA ALA A 78 6.85 -8.42 12.05
C ALA A 78 5.98 -7.15 12.06
N GLY A 79 5.19 -6.91 11.01
CA GLY A 79 4.40 -5.70 10.82
C GLY A 79 5.25 -4.44 10.62
N GLN A 80 6.46 -4.59 10.08
CA GLN A 80 7.37 -3.48 9.75
C GLN A 80 7.01 -2.85 8.41
N THR A 81 5.72 -2.64 8.18
CA THR A 81 5.13 -2.32 6.88
C THR A 81 4.79 -0.83 6.70
N LYS A 82 5.38 0.06 7.50
CA LYS A 82 5.27 1.50 7.25
C LYS A 82 5.86 1.84 5.88
N GLY A 83 5.11 2.60 5.08
CA GLY A 83 5.46 2.91 3.70
C GLY A 83 5.18 1.80 2.69
N ILE A 84 4.66 0.67 3.13
CA ILE A 84 4.24 -0.42 2.24
C ILE A 84 2.76 -0.24 1.88
N PHE A 85 2.52 -0.08 0.61
CA PHE A 85 1.19 0.15 0.06
C PHE A 85 0.14 -0.80 0.65
N GLN A 86 -0.99 -0.25 1.11
CA GLN A 86 -2.11 -0.92 1.79
C GLN A 86 -1.80 -1.54 3.17
N PHE A 87 -0.55 -1.78 3.52
CA PHE A 87 -0.18 -2.45 4.78
C PHE A 87 0.39 -1.50 5.85
N GLU A 88 0.40 -0.19 5.59
CA GLU A 88 0.91 0.83 6.53
C GLU A 88 -0.10 1.30 7.59
N GLN A 89 -1.38 0.99 7.41
CA GLN A 89 -2.42 1.37 8.35
C GLN A 89 -2.35 0.54 9.64
N PRO A 90 -2.66 1.14 10.82
CA PRO A 90 -2.56 0.43 12.10
C PRO A 90 -3.34 -0.88 12.16
N GLY A 91 -4.53 -0.95 11.53
CA GLY A 91 -5.33 -2.18 11.45
C GLY A 91 -4.64 -3.28 10.65
N ALA A 92 -4.04 -2.95 9.51
CA ALA A 92 -3.30 -3.91 8.69
C ALA A 92 -2.03 -4.39 9.41
N ILE A 93 -1.29 -3.49 10.05
CA ILE A 93 -0.10 -3.85 10.86
C ILE A 93 -0.48 -4.79 12.01
N SER A 94 -1.55 -4.49 12.73
CA SER A 94 -2.05 -5.36 13.80
C SER A 94 -2.46 -6.73 13.29
N LEU A 95 -3.13 -6.78 12.14
CA LEU A 95 -3.56 -8.04 11.52
C LEU A 95 -2.35 -8.87 11.06
N LEU A 96 -1.36 -8.25 10.40
CA LEU A 96 -0.13 -8.92 9.99
C LEU A 96 0.61 -9.56 11.16
N LYS A 97 0.73 -8.85 12.28
CA LYS A 97 1.35 -9.38 13.52
C LYS A 97 0.61 -10.57 14.12
N ARG A 98 -0.70 -10.66 13.89
CA ARG A 98 -1.52 -11.80 14.33
C ARG A 98 -1.45 -12.96 13.35
N VAL A 99 -1.52 -12.67 12.05
CA VAL A 99 -1.45 -13.68 10.98
C VAL A 99 -0.05 -14.26 10.89
N GLN A 100 0.99 -13.43 11.01
CA GLN A 100 2.40 -13.82 10.82
C GLN A 100 2.60 -14.58 9.50
N PRO A 101 2.38 -13.92 8.34
CA PRO A 101 2.42 -14.61 7.05
C PRO A 101 3.78 -15.26 6.80
N VAL A 102 3.73 -16.51 6.32
CA VAL A 102 4.90 -17.33 5.95
C VAL A 102 4.95 -17.63 4.46
N CYS A 103 3.92 -17.23 3.71
CA CYS A 103 3.82 -17.32 2.26
C CYS A 103 3.05 -16.13 1.70
N PHE A 104 3.20 -15.89 0.40
CA PHE A 104 2.55 -14.76 -0.28
C PHE A 104 1.02 -14.83 -0.24
N GLU A 105 0.44 -16.03 -0.36
CA GLU A 105 -1.02 -16.20 -0.28
C GLU A 105 -1.63 -15.68 1.04
N GLU A 106 -0.92 -15.78 2.14
CA GLU A 106 -1.36 -15.23 3.42
C GLU A 106 -1.27 -13.70 3.47
N VAL A 107 -0.31 -13.10 2.76
CA VAL A 107 -0.27 -11.64 2.56
C VAL A 107 -1.49 -11.20 1.76
N VAL A 108 -1.82 -11.92 0.68
CA VAL A 108 -3.02 -11.66 -0.14
C VAL A 108 -4.30 -11.80 0.70
N ALA A 109 -4.40 -12.84 1.52
CA ALA A 109 -5.53 -13.07 2.41
C ALA A 109 -5.70 -11.92 3.42
N THR A 110 -4.60 -11.40 3.96
CA THR A 110 -4.61 -10.26 4.90
C THR A 110 -5.25 -9.01 4.28
N THR A 111 -5.02 -8.74 2.99
CA THR A 111 -5.65 -7.63 2.27
C THR A 111 -7.18 -7.76 2.24
N SER A 112 -7.67 -8.98 2.11
CA SER A 112 -9.11 -9.28 2.05
C SER A 112 -9.75 -9.26 3.44
N LEU A 113 -9.08 -9.83 4.44
CA LEU A 113 -9.54 -9.88 5.83
C LEU A 113 -9.66 -8.50 6.48
N ASN A 114 -8.84 -7.54 6.06
CA ASN A 114 -8.85 -6.17 6.60
C ASN A 114 -10.02 -5.31 6.07
N ARG A 115 -11.10 -5.93 5.62
CA ARG A 115 -12.29 -5.24 5.09
C ARG A 115 -13.53 -5.52 5.93
N PRO A 116 -14.49 -4.57 6.00
CA PRO A 116 -15.76 -4.79 6.68
C PRO A 116 -16.47 -6.05 6.16
N GLY A 117 -16.97 -6.88 7.06
CA GLY A 117 -17.63 -8.14 6.75
C GLY A 117 -16.69 -9.35 6.79
N ALA A 118 -15.53 -9.27 6.12
CA ALA A 118 -14.50 -10.31 6.23
C ALA A 118 -13.77 -10.26 7.58
N SER A 119 -13.72 -9.10 8.21
CA SER A 119 -13.09 -8.89 9.53
C SER A 119 -13.67 -9.77 10.65
N ASP A 120 -14.91 -10.22 10.53
CA ASP A 120 -15.55 -11.12 11.49
C ASP A 120 -14.86 -12.50 11.53
N TYR A 121 -14.15 -12.87 10.50
CA TYR A 121 -13.46 -14.15 10.37
C TYR A 121 -11.95 -14.09 10.70
N ILE A 122 -11.43 -12.93 11.08
CA ILE A 122 -10.01 -12.76 11.42
C ILE A 122 -9.59 -13.74 12.53
N ASP A 123 -10.38 -13.87 13.58
CA ASP A 123 -10.05 -14.73 14.71
C ASP A 123 -10.01 -16.21 14.31
N ASN A 124 -10.97 -16.66 13.51
CA ASN A 124 -10.97 -18.03 12.99
C ASN A 124 -9.78 -18.28 12.06
N PHE A 125 -9.50 -17.35 11.14
CA PHE A 125 -8.36 -17.45 10.24
C PHE A 125 -7.04 -17.60 11.01
N VAL A 126 -6.80 -16.71 11.98
CA VAL A 126 -5.60 -16.73 12.82
C VAL A 126 -5.49 -18.01 13.63
N LYS A 127 -6.57 -18.41 14.32
CA LYS A 127 -6.58 -19.64 15.15
C LYS A 127 -6.34 -20.89 14.32
N ARG A 128 -6.97 -21.00 13.14
CA ARG A 128 -6.84 -22.16 12.24
C ARG A 128 -5.43 -22.22 11.64
N LYS A 129 -4.89 -21.10 11.20
CA LYS A 129 -3.50 -21.01 10.74
C LYS A 129 -2.51 -21.49 11.79
N HIS A 130 -2.68 -21.08 13.04
CA HIS A 130 -1.78 -21.45 14.13
C HIS A 130 -2.11 -22.79 14.81
N GLY A 131 -3.05 -23.56 14.26
CA GLY A 131 -3.41 -24.87 14.78
C GLY A 131 -4.18 -24.84 16.12
N MET A 132 -4.70 -23.66 16.51
CA MET A 132 -5.49 -23.49 17.75
C MET A 132 -6.98 -23.84 17.55
N GLU A 133 -7.43 -23.94 16.32
CA GLU A 133 -8.77 -24.31 15.90
C GLU A 133 -8.66 -25.26 14.71
N GLN A 134 -9.47 -26.34 14.71
CA GLN A 134 -9.53 -27.23 13.55
C GLN A 134 -10.17 -26.53 12.36
N VAL A 135 -9.64 -26.80 11.16
CA VAL A 135 -10.26 -26.31 9.92
C VAL A 135 -11.51 -27.14 9.68
N GLU A 136 -12.66 -26.55 9.97
CA GLU A 136 -13.95 -27.15 9.60
C GLU A 136 -14.25 -26.79 8.16
N LEU A 137 -14.25 -27.80 7.29
CA LEU A 137 -14.65 -27.64 5.91
C LEU A 137 -16.17 -27.77 5.82
N ILE A 138 -16.75 -26.95 4.96
CA ILE A 138 -18.19 -27.02 4.65
C ILE A 138 -18.53 -28.41 4.07
N ASP A 139 -17.63 -28.91 3.22
CA ASP A 139 -17.68 -30.22 2.60
C ASP A 139 -16.27 -30.63 2.17
N ASP A 140 -15.90 -31.90 2.29
CA ASP A 140 -14.56 -32.40 1.94
C ASP A 140 -14.23 -32.21 0.46
N SER A 141 -15.23 -32.22 -0.42
CA SER A 141 -15.04 -31.97 -1.86
C SER A 141 -14.57 -30.55 -2.21
N LEU A 142 -14.63 -29.62 -1.22
CA LEU A 142 -14.24 -28.22 -1.34
C LEU A 142 -12.88 -27.92 -0.68
N ALA A 143 -12.19 -28.95 -0.19
CA ALA A 143 -10.95 -28.80 0.59
C ALA A 143 -9.88 -28.03 -0.19
N ASP A 144 -9.63 -28.38 -1.44
CA ASP A 144 -8.62 -27.74 -2.29
C ASP A 144 -8.94 -26.26 -2.60
N ILE A 145 -10.24 -25.93 -2.70
CA ILE A 145 -10.70 -24.55 -2.95
C ILE A 145 -10.48 -23.67 -1.70
N LEU A 146 -10.72 -24.22 -0.52
CA LEU A 146 -10.74 -23.48 0.73
C LEU A 146 -9.45 -23.63 1.56
N ALA A 147 -8.55 -24.57 1.22
CA ALA A 147 -7.28 -24.78 1.93
C ALA A 147 -6.42 -23.52 2.03
N PRO A 148 -6.25 -22.71 0.96
CA PRO A 148 -5.41 -21.50 1.02
C PRO A 148 -5.93 -20.44 2.01
N THR A 149 -7.20 -20.55 2.42
CA THR A 149 -7.87 -19.63 3.32
C THR A 149 -8.39 -20.30 4.59
N TYR A 150 -7.81 -21.44 4.97
CA TYR A 150 -8.12 -22.18 6.20
C TYR A 150 -9.62 -22.49 6.37
N GLY A 151 -10.27 -22.90 5.27
CA GLY A 151 -11.68 -23.24 5.24
C GLY A 151 -12.66 -22.05 5.19
N ILE A 152 -12.14 -20.83 5.08
CA ILE A 152 -12.95 -19.61 5.03
C ILE A 152 -13.08 -19.14 3.58
N MET A 153 -14.29 -18.85 3.11
CA MET A 153 -14.48 -18.17 1.83
C MET A 153 -14.10 -16.70 1.98
N LEU A 154 -13.06 -16.24 1.32
CA LEU A 154 -12.61 -14.85 1.29
C LEU A 154 -12.79 -14.19 -0.07
N TYR A 155 -12.77 -14.99 -1.14
CA TYR A 155 -12.72 -14.51 -2.50
C TYR A 155 -13.99 -14.83 -3.29
N GLN A 156 -14.39 -13.90 -4.15
CA GLN A 156 -15.48 -14.10 -5.11
C GLN A 156 -15.24 -15.32 -6.00
N GLU A 157 -13.99 -15.55 -6.35
CA GLU A 157 -13.56 -16.69 -7.15
C GLU A 157 -13.79 -18.02 -6.43
N GLN A 158 -13.62 -18.07 -5.10
CA GLN A 158 -13.95 -19.26 -4.31
C GLN A 158 -15.45 -19.56 -4.34
N VAL A 159 -16.30 -18.53 -4.22
CA VAL A 159 -17.76 -18.68 -4.37
C VAL A 159 -18.12 -19.28 -5.74
N MET A 160 -17.50 -18.78 -6.81
CA MET A 160 -17.71 -19.30 -8.15
C MET A 160 -17.24 -20.75 -8.29
N GLN A 161 -16.07 -21.09 -7.76
CA GLN A 161 -15.52 -22.44 -7.76
C GLN A 161 -16.39 -23.42 -6.97
N VAL A 162 -16.91 -22.99 -5.82
CA VAL A 162 -17.87 -23.79 -5.04
C VAL A 162 -19.16 -24.01 -5.84
N ALA A 163 -19.70 -22.96 -6.50
CA ALA A 163 -20.89 -23.10 -7.34
C ALA A 163 -20.69 -24.09 -8.49
N GLN A 164 -19.51 -24.09 -9.08
CA GLN A 164 -19.15 -25.06 -10.15
C GLN A 164 -18.97 -26.47 -9.60
N ARG A 165 -18.17 -26.65 -8.55
CA ARG A 165 -17.79 -27.95 -8.00
C ARG A 165 -18.94 -28.66 -7.34
N PHE A 166 -19.69 -27.94 -6.50
CA PHE A 166 -20.76 -28.50 -5.66
C PHE A 166 -22.13 -28.40 -6.32
N GLY A 167 -22.42 -27.28 -6.99
CA GLY A 167 -23.72 -27.04 -7.65
C GLY A 167 -23.77 -27.41 -9.13
N GLY A 168 -22.62 -27.83 -9.73
CA GLY A 168 -22.58 -28.21 -11.16
C GLY A 168 -22.79 -27.04 -12.12
N PHE A 169 -22.54 -25.80 -11.67
CA PHE A 169 -22.70 -24.62 -12.51
C PHE A 169 -21.60 -24.54 -13.57
N SER A 170 -21.96 -24.03 -14.75
CA SER A 170 -20.93 -23.55 -15.70
C SER A 170 -20.27 -22.29 -15.15
N LEU A 171 -19.09 -21.95 -15.67
CA LEU A 171 -18.39 -20.72 -15.29
C LEU A 171 -19.28 -19.48 -15.48
N GLY A 172 -19.97 -19.38 -16.62
CA GLY A 172 -20.87 -18.26 -16.89
C GLY A 172 -22.03 -18.17 -15.89
N LYS A 173 -22.62 -19.33 -15.51
CA LYS A 173 -23.70 -19.35 -14.50
C LYS A 173 -23.18 -19.00 -13.11
N ALA A 174 -21.98 -19.43 -12.74
CA ALA A 174 -21.33 -19.05 -11.50
C ALA A 174 -21.04 -17.53 -11.43
N ASP A 175 -20.63 -16.90 -12.54
CA ASP A 175 -20.46 -15.45 -12.61
C ASP A 175 -21.79 -14.69 -12.49
N ILE A 176 -22.88 -15.19 -13.09
CA ILE A 176 -24.22 -14.62 -12.90
C ILE A 176 -24.62 -14.70 -11.42
N LEU A 177 -24.40 -15.85 -10.76
CA LEU A 177 -24.65 -16.00 -9.33
C LEU A 177 -23.87 -14.96 -8.51
N ARG A 178 -22.55 -14.82 -8.75
CA ARG A 178 -21.70 -13.83 -8.09
C ARG A 178 -22.24 -12.40 -8.23
N ARG A 179 -22.70 -12.03 -9.44
CA ARG A 179 -23.30 -10.70 -9.70
C ARG A 179 -24.64 -10.51 -9.02
N ALA A 180 -25.49 -11.54 -9.02
CA ALA A 180 -26.80 -11.51 -8.34
C ALA A 180 -26.64 -11.31 -6.83
N MET A 181 -25.67 -12.01 -6.24
CA MET A 181 -25.29 -11.87 -4.84
C MET A 181 -24.86 -10.43 -4.50
N GLY A 182 -24.04 -9.81 -5.35
CA GLY A 182 -23.62 -8.40 -5.17
C GLY A 182 -24.76 -7.39 -5.26
N LYS A 183 -25.76 -7.65 -6.12
CA LYS A 183 -26.94 -6.78 -6.32
C LYS A 183 -28.07 -7.00 -5.28
N LYS A 184 -27.99 -8.05 -4.45
CA LYS A 184 -28.99 -8.42 -3.42
C LYS A 184 -30.43 -8.55 -3.96
N SER A 185 -30.58 -9.06 -5.18
CA SER A 185 -31.89 -9.34 -5.77
C SER A 185 -32.47 -10.63 -5.19
N ALA A 186 -33.44 -10.53 -4.27
CA ALA A 186 -34.02 -11.69 -3.59
C ALA A 186 -34.65 -12.72 -4.56
N ALA A 187 -35.34 -12.25 -5.61
CA ALA A 187 -35.97 -13.14 -6.58
C ALA A 187 -34.96 -13.91 -7.42
N GLU A 188 -33.84 -13.24 -7.82
CA GLU A 188 -32.77 -13.87 -8.58
C GLU A 188 -31.97 -14.85 -7.71
N MET A 189 -31.75 -14.51 -6.44
CA MET A 189 -31.11 -15.38 -5.46
C MET A 189 -31.90 -16.65 -5.21
N HIS A 190 -33.23 -16.57 -5.03
CA HIS A 190 -34.07 -17.73 -4.84
C HIS A 190 -33.98 -18.69 -6.04
N ARG A 191 -34.08 -18.16 -7.25
CA ARG A 191 -33.94 -18.97 -8.48
C ARG A 191 -32.57 -19.63 -8.60
N MET A 192 -31.49 -18.90 -8.25
CA MET A 192 -30.14 -19.45 -8.24
C MET A 192 -29.97 -20.54 -7.18
N GLN A 193 -30.63 -20.43 -6.04
CA GLN A 193 -30.65 -21.48 -4.99
C GLN A 193 -31.31 -22.75 -5.48
N GLU A 194 -32.47 -22.64 -6.13
CA GLU A 194 -33.16 -23.79 -6.69
C GLU A 194 -32.29 -24.52 -7.72
N ASP A 195 -31.70 -23.77 -8.63
CA ASP A 195 -30.78 -24.30 -9.65
C ASP A 195 -29.53 -24.95 -9.03
N PHE A 196 -28.99 -24.36 -7.97
CA PHE A 196 -27.82 -24.90 -7.26
C PHE A 196 -28.17 -26.22 -6.57
N VAL A 197 -29.28 -26.26 -5.86
CA VAL A 197 -29.76 -27.49 -5.19
C VAL A 197 -30.03 -28.58 -6.21
N ALA A 198 -30.72 -28.27 -7.31
CA ALA A 198 -30.99 -29.24 -8.37
C ALA A 198 -29.69 -29.78 -9.01
N GLY A 199 -28.68 -28.94 -9.19
CA GLY A 199 -27.35 -29.35 -9.67
C GLY A 199 -26.62 -30.25 -8.67
N ALA A 200 -26.60 -29.86 -7.41
CA ALA A 200 -25.96 -30.61 -6.33
C ALA A 200 -26.58 -32.02 -6.14
N LEU A 201 -27.90 -32.14 -6.23
CA LEU A 201 -28.61 -33.45 -6.22
C LEU A 201 -28.14 -34.36 -7.36
N LYS A 202 -27.94 -33.81 -8.57
CA LYS A 202 -27.42 -34.56 -9.72
C LYS A 202 -26.00 -35.07 -9.52
N LEU A 203 -25.22 -34.34 -8.70
CA LEU A 203 -23.85 -34.72 -8.33
C LEU A 203 -23.79 -35.65 -7.11
N GLY A 204 -24.94 -36.06 -6.55
CA GLY A 204 -25.02 -37.00 -5.45
C GLY A 204 -25.01 -36.39 -4.05
N HIS A 205 -25.07 -35.07 -3.92
CA HIS A 205 -25.17 -34.40 -2.63
C HIS A 205 -26.61 -34.42 -2.11
N SER A 206 -26.77 -34.33 -0.79
CA SER A 206 -28.11 -34.22 -0.20
C SER A 206 -28.69 -32.81 -0.34
N GLU A 207 -30.02 -32.70 -0.40
CA GLU A 207 -30.71 -31.40 -0.45
C GLU A 207 -30.37 -30.50 0.76
N SER A 208 -30.33 -31.10 1.96
CA SER A 208 -29.97 -30.39 3.19
C SER A 208 -28.59 -29.78 3.10
N LYS A 209 -27.61 -30.57 2.62
CA LYS A 209 -26.22 -30.09 2.47
C LYS A 209 -26.12 -29.03 1.40
N ALA A 210 -26.80 -29.16 0.27
CA ALA A 210 -26.84 -28.17 -0.78
C ALA A 210 -27.39 -26.82 -0.30
N LYS A 211 -28.46 -26.84 0.48
CA LYS A 211 -29.03 -25.62 1.08
C LYS A 211 -28.06 -24.98 2.10
N GLU A 212 -27.39 -25.78 2.90
CA GLU A 212 -26.35 -25.31 3.84
C GLU A 212 -25.21 -24.61 3.13
N VAL A 213 -24.62 -25.26 2.10
CA VAL A 213 -23.55 -24.71 1.30
C VAL A 213 -23.97 -23.39 0.62
N PHE A 214 -25.18 -23.37 0.03
CA PHE A 214 -25.69 -22.15 -0.62
C PHE A 214 -25.87 -21.00 0.38
N ALA A 215 -26.43 -21.27 1.58
CA ALA A 215 -26.59 -20.24 2.60
C ALA A 215 -25.26 -19.65 3.07
N ILE A 216 -24.21 -20.47 3.14
CA ILE A 216 -22.86 -20.00 3.46
C ILE A 216 -22.33 -19.13 2.31
N MET A 217 -22.49 -19.55 1.06
CA MET A 217 -22.10 -18.74 -0.11
C MET A 217 -22.83 -17.41 -0.13
N GLU A 218 -24.13 -17.38 0.13
CA GLU A 218 -24.95 -16.18 0.17
C GLU A 218 -24.47 -15.19 1.24
N LYS A 219 -24.17 -15.69 2.45
CA LYS A 219 -23.59 -14.88 3.53
C LYS A 219 -22.27 -14.24 3.10
N PHE A 220 -21.44 -14.98 2.39
CA PHE A 220 -20.11 -14.55 1.92
C PHE A 220 -20.15 -13.57 0.74
N ALA A 221 -21.12 -13.67 -0.12
CA ALA A 221 -21.20 -12.89 -1.33
C ALA A 221 -21.37 -11.39 -1.09
N GLY A 222 -21.84 -11.00 0.08
CA GLY A 222 -21.98 -9.61 0.47
C GLY A 222 -20.65 -8.88 0.72
N TYR A 223 -19.54 -9.63 0.88
CA TYR A 223 -18.22 -9.08 1.19
C TYR A 223 -17.05 -9.84 0.54
N GLY A 224 -17.32 -10.84 -0.28
CA GLY A 224 -16.29 -11.55 -1.03
C GLY A 224 -15.43 -10.59 -1.86
N PHE A 225 -14.13 -10.67 -1.67
CA PHE A 225 -13.19 -9.78 -2.36
C PHE A 225 -12.71 -10.38 -3.68
N ASN A 226 -12.41 -9.55 -4.67
CA ASN A 226 -11.83 -10.04 -5.91
C ASN A 226 -10.37 -10.46 -5.67
N ARG A 227 -10.06 -11.75 -5.85
CA ARG A 227 -8.73 -12.32 -5.60
C ARG A 227 -7.68 -11.74 -6.54
N SER A 228 -8.01 -11.53 -7.80
CA SER A 228 -7.06 -10.97 -8.78
C SER A 228 -6.62 -9.56 -8.38
N HIS A 229 -7.55 -8.75 -7.87
CA HIS A 229 -7.22 -7.43 -7.35
C HIS A 229 -6.36 -7.53 -6.08
N ALA A 230 -6.75 -8.37 -5.11
CA ALA A 230 -5.97 -8.59 -3.89
C ALA A 230 -4.54 -9.04 -4.22
N TYR A 231 -4.39 -9.99 -5.15
CA TYR A 231 -3.10 -10.50 -5.60
C TYR A 231 -2.22 -9.41 -6.22
N ALA A 232 -2.76 -8.67 -7.19
CA ALA A 232 -2.01 -7.62 -7.89
C ALA A 232 -1.51 -6.52 -6.95
N TYR A 233 -2.36 -6.07 -6.02
CA TYR A 233 -2.01 -5.03 -5.06
C TYR A 233 -1.05 -5.55 -3.97
N SER A 234 -1.20 -6.80 -3.56
CA SER A 234 -0.25 -7.45 -2.65
C SER A 234 1.12 -7.67 -3.31
N ALA A 235 1.16 -7.97 -4.62
CA ALA A 235 2.41 -8.08 -5.36
C ALA A 235 3.16 -6.73 -5.41
N LEU A 236 2.45 -5.62 -5.67
CA LEU A 236 3.04 -4.29 -5.61
C LEU A 236 3.55 -3.95 -4.19
N ALA A 237 2.78 -4.30 -3.16
CA ALA A 237 3.20 -4.13 -1.78
C ALA A 237 4.44 -4.98 -1.45
N PHE A 238 4.49 -6.20 -1.96
CA PHE A 238 5.63 -7.11 -1.78
C PHE A 238 6.89 -6.58 -2.45
N GLN A 239 6.78 -6.00 -3.64
CA GLN A 239 7.90 -5.36 -4.34
C GLN A 239 8.47 -4.19 -3.52
N LEU A 240 7.62 -3.33 -2.93
CA LEU A 240 8.08 -2.28 -2.03
C LEU A 240 8.75 -2.85 -0.77
N ALA A 241 8.16 -3.89 -0.19
CA ALA A 241 8.69 -4.55 1.00
C ALA A 241 10.03 -5.27 0.72
N TYR A 242 10.22 -5.80 -0.48
CA TYR A 242 11.49 -6.38 -0.94
C TYR A 242 12.63 -5.36 -0.89
N PHE A 243 12.41 -4.16 -1.44
CA PHE A 243 13.41 -3.09 -1.31
C PHE A 243 13.66 -2.70 0.14
N LYS A 244 12.62 -2.65 0.96
CA LYS A 244 12.77 -2.33 2.39
C LYS A 244 13.55 -3.38 3.15
N ALA A 245 13.38 -4.68 2.83
CA ALA A 245 14.07 -5.79 3.46
C ALA A 245 15.54 -5.90 3.03
N HIS A 246 15.81 -5.79 1.72
CA HIS A 246 17.13 -6.04 1.14
C HIS A 246 17.96 -4.77 0.92
N TYR A 247 17.31 -3.63 0.69
CA TYR A 247 17.94 -2.33 0.39
C TYR A 247 17.28 -1.20 1.21
N PRO A 248 17.30 -1.29 2.56
CA PRO A 248 16.58 -0.35 3.41
C PRO A 248 17.03 1.10 3.22
N ASP A 249 18.28 1.34 2.94
CA ASP A 249 18.82 2.67 2.66
C ASP A 249 18.24 3.28 1.38
N VAL A 250 18.09 2.49 0.32
CA VAL A 250 17.43 2.92 -0.92
C VAL A 250 15.94 3.16 -0.67
N PHE A 251 15.27 2.25 0.05
CA PHE A 251 13.86 2.41 0.39
C PHE A 251 13.62 3.72 1.13
N PHE A 252 14.35 3.96 2.22
CA PHE A 252 14.16 5.15 3.05
C PHE A 252 14.55 6.43 2.33
N ASP A 253 15.60 6.43 1.52
CA ASP A 253 16.00 7.61 0.72
C ASP A 253 14.87 8.03 -0.23
N VAL A 254 14.30 7.09 -0.97
CA VAL A 254 13.17 7.35 -1.86
C VAL A 254 11.94 7.80 -1.06
N MET A 255 11.58 7.11 0.03
CA MET A 255 10.37 7.43 0.79
C MET A 255 10.46 8.79 1.48
N LEU A 256 11.59 9.17 2.06
CA LEU A 256 11.79 10.47 2.70
C LEU A 256 11.80 11.63 1.70
N ASN A 257 12.34 11.42 0.51
CA ASN A 257 12.47 12.49 -0.48
C ASN A 257 11.20 12.70 -1.31
N TYR A 258 10.40 11.67 -1.51
CA TYR A 258 9.24 11.70 -2.42
C TYR A 258 7.88 11.47 -1.75
N SER A 259 7.86 11.18 -0.45
CA SER A 259 6.65 11.06 0.35
C SER A 259 6.55 12.20 1.37
N SER A 260 5.33 12.50 1.81
CA SER A 260 5.05 13.47 2.87
C SER A 260 5.02 12.86 4.27
N SER A 261 5.16 11.54 4.39
CA SER A 261 5.08 10.82 5.66
C SER A 261 6.41 10.86 6.40
N ASP A 262 6.33 10.78 7.72
CA ASP A 262 7.50 10.66 8.58
C ASP A 262 7.96 9.20 8.64
N TYR A 263 9.09 8.93 7.99
CA TYR A 263 9.74 7.61 7.98
C TYR A 263 11.00 7.56 8.87
N ILE A 264 11.36 8.66 9.53
CA ILE A 264 12.59 8.73 10.34
C ILE A 264 12.53 7.72 11.47
N THR A 265 11.44 7.69 12.25
CA THR A 265 11.26 6.74 13.35
C THR A 265 11.30 5.29 12.89
N ASP A 266 10.74 5.01 11.71
CA ASP A 266 10.77 3.67 11.13
C ASP A 266 12.19 3.28 10.67
N ALA A 267 12.92 4.21 10.05
CA ALA A 267 14.32 4.01 9.66
C ALA A 267 15.24 3.73 10.85
N LEU A 268 15.00 4.40 11.99
CA LEU A 268 15.76 4.13 13.22
C LEU A 268 15.61 2.67 13.70
N SER A 269 14.48 2.00 13.39
CA SER A 269 14.28 0.59 13.69
C SER A 269 15.06 -0.38 12.78
N PHE A 270 15.69 0.14 11.72
CA PHE A 270 16.56 -0.58 10.78
C PHE A 270 18.06 -0.26 10.98
N ASP A 271 18.46 0.06 12.21
CA ASP A 271 19.84 0.40 12.58
C ASP A 271 20.42 1.64 11.87
N PHE A 272 19.56 2.60 11.48
CA PHE A 272 19.99 3.90 11.03
C PHE A 272 20.07 4.88 12.21
N GLU A 273 21.06 5.75 12.19
CA GLU A 273 21.25 6.80 13.17
C GLU A 273 21.04 8.18 12.52
N THR A 274 20.56 9.15 13.29
CA THR A 274 20.54 10.54 12.82
C THR A 274 21.94 11.13 12.88
N ALA A 275 22.37 11.72 11.77
CA ALA A 275 23.62 12.47 11.74
C ALA A 275 23.50 13.75 12.58
N PRO A 276 24.55 14.20 13.28
CA PRO A 276 24.55 15.48 13.96
C PRO A 276 24.24 16.61 12.98
N LEU A 277 23.35 17.52 13.38
CA LEU A 277 23.04 18.69 12.59
C LEU A 277 24.22 19.69 12.63
N SER A 278 24.59 20.19 11.47
CA SER A 278 25.59 21.25 11.37
C SER A 278 25.32 22.10 10.14
N ILE A 279 25.52 23.42 10.25
CA ILE A 279 25.37 24.35 9.15
C ILE A 279 26.28 23.97 7.96
N ASN A 280 27.41 23.32 8.25
CA ASN A 280 28.37 22.90 7.26
C ASN A 280 28.05 21.56 6.56
N ASN A 281 27.08 20.78 7.07
CA ASN A 281 26.77 19.48 6.46
C ASN A 281 25.28 19.24 6.14
N ILE A 282 24.36 20.03 6.71
CA ILE A 282 22.92 19.85 6.49
C ILE A 282 22.55 19.95 5.01
N PRO A 283 21.93 18.91 4.39
CA PRO A 283 21.49 18.96 2.99
C PRO A 283 20.20 19.77 2.84
N TYR A 284 19.79 20.04 1.60
CA TYR A 284 18.45 20.62 1.36
C TYR A 284 17.35 19.58 1.53
N HIS A 285 17.49 18.40 0.89
CA HIS A 285 16.61 17.25 1.07
C HIS A 285 17.21 16.31 2.12
N ASP A 286 16.35 15.50 2.76
CA ASP A 286 16.82 14.42 3.60
C ASP A 286 17.71 13.49 2.77
N LYS A 287 18.78 12.95 3.36
CA LYS A 287 19.72 12.08 2.68
C LYS A 287 20.09 10.89 3.56
N PHE A 288 20.16 9.72 2.94
CA PHE A 288 20.74 8.52 3.55
C PHE A 288 22.15 8.31 3.04
N GLN A 289 23.08 8.21 3.97
CA GLN A 289 24.47 7.90 3.64
C GLN A 289 25.14 7.18 4.81
N ASP A 290 25.81 6.05 4.55
CA ASP A 290 26.61 5.31 5.53
C ASP A 290 25.86 4.99 6.84
N LYS A 291 24.62 4.46 6.71
CA LYS A 291 23.69 4.19 7.81
C LYS A 291 23.29 5.41 8.64
N LYS A 292 23.51 6.62 8.13
CA LYS A 292 23.11 7.88 8.77
C LYS A 292 22.03 8.60 7.99
N ILE A 293 21.11 9.20 8.73
CA ILE A 293 20.04 10.05 8.22
C ILE A 293 20.48 11.49 8.40
N PHE A 294 20.73 12.19 7.31
CA PHE A 294 20.98 13.62 7.29
C PHE A 294 19.63 14.32 7.06
N LEU A 295 19.11 14.97 8.08
CA LEU A 295 17.87 15.73 7.98
C LEU A 295 18.05 16.98 7.13
N GLY A 296 17.11 17.23 6.21
CA GLY A 296 17.21 18.31 5.23
C GLY A 296 16.59 19.63 5.69
N MET A 297 17.17 20.73 5.20
CA MET A 297 16.69 22.09 5.47
C MET A 297 15.26 22.35 4.96
N LYS A 298 14.78 21.60 3.96
CA LYS A 298 13.40 21.71 3.44
C LYS A 298 12.33 21.54 4.53
N ASN A 299 12.67 20.81 5.61
CA ASN A 299 11.75 20.52 6.71
C ASN A 299 11.78 21.61 7.81
N ILE A 300 12.67 22.57 7.73
CA ILE A 300 12.78 23.66 8.72
C ILE A 300 11.68 24.69 8.46
N LYS A 301 10.71 24.73 9.37
CA LYS A 301 9.58 25.64 9.27
C LYS A 301 10.04 27.10 9.25
N GLY A 302 9.59 27.87 8.26
CA GLY A 302 9.92 29.28 8.15
C GLY A 302 11.26 29.59 7.48
N LEU A 303 12.05 28.58 7.10
CA LEU A 303 13.30 28.81 6.35
C LEU A 303 12.98 28.99 4.86
N PRO A 304 13.30 30.16 4.25
CA PRO A 304 13.14 30.38 2.82
C PRO A 304 14.02 29.42 2.01
N ARG A 305 13.48 28.93 0.91
CA ARG A 305 14.21 28.03 0.01
C ARG A 305 15.52 28.64 -0.50
N ASP A 306 15.47 29.91 -0.88
CA ASP A 306 16.62 30.62 -1.41
C ASP A 306 17.74 30.78 -0.35
N LEU A 307 17.38 31.00 0.93
CA LEU A 307 18.36 31.02 2.03
C LEU A 307 19.01 29.65 2.21
N ALA A 308 18.23 28.57 2.15
CA ALA A 308 18.76 27.20 2.25
C ALA A 308 19.77 26.89 1.13
N TYR A 309 19.45 27.27 -0.11
CA TYR A 309 20.38 27.09 -1.24
C TYR A 309 21.62 27.97 -1.09
N TRP A 310 21.48 29.23 -0.68
CA TRP A 310 22.61 30.10 -0.40
C TRP A 310 23.55 29.47 0.64
N ILE A 311 23.03 28.91 1.73
CA ILE A 311 23.86 28.25 2.76
C ILE A 311 24.66 27.09 2.13
N ILE A 312 24.04 26.31 1.24
CA ILE A 312 24.71 25.17 0.60
C ILE A 312 25.80 25.61 -0.35
N GLU A 313 25.54 26.63 -1.16
CA GLU A 313 26.52 27.17 -2.14
C GLU A 313 27.67 27.87 -1.42
N GLU A 314 27.36 28.73 -0.43
CA GLU A 314 28.36 29.54 0.25
C GLU A 314 29.37 28.68 1.03
N ARG A 315 28.91 27.61 1.73
CA ARG A 315 29.84 26.70 2.42
C ARG A 315 30.74 25.86 1.48
N GLN A 316 30.34 25.70 0.20
CA GLN A 316 31.21 25.05 -0.80
C GLN A 316 32.42 25.90 -1.14
N ASN A 317 32.31 27.24 -1.11
CA ASN A 317 33.43 28.16 -1.28
C ASN A 317 34.41 28.05 -0.11
N ALA A 318 33.88 28.11 1.13
CA ALA A 318 34.63 27.84 2.35
C ALA A 318 33.65 27.42 3.48
N PRO A 319 33.91 26.36 4.24
CA PRO A 319 33.11 26.01 5.41
C PRO A 319 33.00 27.21 6.37
N PHE A 320 31.84 27.34 7.03
CA PHE A 320 31.69 28.36 8.07
C PHE A 320 32.58 28.00 9.27
N THR A 321 33.28 28.98 9.81
CA THR A 321 34.21 28.79 10.93
C THR A 321 33.63 29.15 12.27
N GLY A 322 32.46 29.80 12.29
CA GLY A 322 31.75 30.20 13.50
C GLY A 322 30.42 30.89 13.20
N VAL A 323 29.70 31.25 14.24
CA VAL A 323 28.45 32.01 14.12
C VAL A 323 28.68 33.40 13.54
N GLU A 324 29.74 34.07 13.98
CA GLU A 324 30.11 35.42 13.50
C GLU A 324 30.45 35.38 11.99
N ASP A 325 31.25 34.40 11.56
CA ASP A 325 31.59 34.21 10.15
C ASP A 325 30.33 33.97 9.30
N PHE A 326 29.40 33.14 9.77
CA PHE A 326 28.14 32.94 9.09
C PHE A 326 27.33 34.23 8.94
N ILE A 327 27.22 35.03 10.01
CA ILE A 327 26.47 36.30 10.00
C ILE A 327 27.15 37.33 9.10
N LEU A 328 28.45 37.42 9.12
CA LEU A 328 29.22 38.38 8.25
C LEU A 328 29.05 38.07 6.77
N ARG A 329 28.95 36.79 6.41
CA ARG A 329 28.76 36.34 5.03
C ARG A 329 27.32 36.35 4.57
N LEU A 330 26.36 36.34 5.51
CA LEU A 330 24.92 36.28 5.22
C LEU A 330 24.48 37.52 4.42
N PRO A 331 23.71 37.41 3.33
CA PRO A 331 23.15 38.55 2.63
C PRO A 331 22.20 39.36 3.51
N GLN A 332 22.27 40.70 3.41
CA GLN A 332 21.53 41.63 4.30
C GLN A 332 20.02 41.41 4.36
N ASN A 333 19.41 40.95 3.27
CA ASN A 333 17.97 40.65 3.20
C ASN A 333 17.56 39.49 4.13
N TYR A 334 18.49 38.65 4.57
CA TYR A 334 18.27 37.54 5.51
C TYR A 334 18.69 37.84 6.94
N HIS A 335 19.20 39.01 7.26
CA HIS A 335 19.53 39.47 8.63
C HIS A 335 18.22 39.71 9.42
N LYS A 336 17.47 38.65 9.68
CA LYS A 336 16.17 38.68 10.38
C LYS A 336 16.14 37.59 11.43
N ILE A 337 15.97 37.99 12.69
CA ILE A 337 15.90 37.05 13.81
C ILE A 337 14.94 35.87 13.56
N PRO A 338 13.70 36.07 13.06
CA PRO A 338 12.78 34.95 12.81
C PRO A 338 13.29 33.91 11.81
N LEU A 339 14.21 34.28 10.91
CA LEU A 339 14.79 33.33 9.94
C LEU A 339 15.98 32.55 10.53
N LEU A 340 16.72 33.15 11.45
CA LEU A 340 17.91 32.56 12.05
C LEU A 340 17.60 31.73 13.30
N THR A 341 16.58 32.13 14.06
CA THR A 341 16.15 31.44 15.28
C THR A 341 15.93 29.92 15.08
N PRO A 342 15.22 29.44 14.03
CA PRO A 342 15.06 28.00 13.82
C PRO A 342 16.38 27.26 13.59
N LEU A 343 17.32 27.86 12.90
CA LEU A 343 18.64 27.25 12.64
C LEU A 343 19.44 27.08 13.95
N ILE A 344 19.37 28.08 14.83
CA ILE A 344 20.03 28.04 16.13
C ILE A 344 19.33 27.06 17.06
N GLN A 345 18.00 27.09 17.14
CA GLN A 345 17.21 26.20 18.01
C GLN A 345 17.38 24.72 17.63
N LEU A 346 17.52 24.41 16.35
CA LEU A 346 17.80 23.05 15.87
C LEU A 346 19.23 22.59 16.11
N GLY A 347 20.13 23.48 16.53
CA GLY A 347 21.51 23.14 16.86
C GLY A 347 22.47 23.10 15.67
N LEU A 348 22.19 23.79 14.56
CA LEU A 348 23.07 23.82 13.41
C LEU A 348 24.43 24.46 13.71
N PHE A 349 24.53 25.24 14.76
CA PHE A 349 25.73 25.92 15.22
C PHE A 349 26.39 25.29 16.46
N ASP A 350 25.85 24.14 16.95
CA ASP A 350 26.33 23.52 18.20
C ASP A 350 27.79 23.04 18.12
N SER A 351 28.32 22.84 16.91
CA SER A 351 29.75 22.56 16.71
C SER A 351 30.66 23.76 17.01
N PHE A 352 30.13 25.00 17.03
CA PHE A 352 30.85 26.22 17.32
C PHE A 352 30.57 26.74 18.73
N GLU A 353 29.29 26.78 19.11
CA GLU A 353 28.85 27.25 20.43
C GLU A 353 27.63 26.41 20.85
N LYS A 354 27.77 25.68 21.98
CA LYS A 354 26.71 24.82 22.51
C LYS A 354 25.63 25.60 23.25
N ASN A 355 25.95 26.80 23.74
CA ASN A 355 24.98 27.64 24.39
C ASN A 355 24.15 28.43 23.39
N ARG A 356 23.06 27.82 22.94
CA ARG A 356 22.13 28.40 21.97
C ARG A 356 21.51 29.71 22.42
N GLN A 357 21.31 29.92 23.74
CA GLN A 357 20.79 31.19 24.24
C GLN A 357 21.81 32.32 24.06
N LYS A 358 23.12 32.03 24.18
CA LYS A 358 24.17 32.99 23.93
C LYS A 358 24.21 33.40 22.45
N ILE A 359 23.87 32.52 21.54
CA ILE A 359 23.81 32.86 20.12
C ILE A 359 22.56 33.70 19.80
N LEU A 360 21.45 33.49 20.53
CA LEU A 360 20.18 34.20 20.35
C LEU A 360 20.19 35.63 21.01
N ALA A 361 21.04 35.84 21.96
CA ALA A 361 21.23 37.14 22.63
C ALA A 361 22.06 38.09 21.77
#